data_1d428bda07ef2e6b4f29f76c91b77ae4
#
_entry.id   1d428bda07ef2e6b4f29f76c91b77ae4
#
_cell.length_a   1.000
_cell.length_b   1.000
_cell.length_c   1.000
_cell.angle_alpha   90.00
_cell.angle_beta   90.00
_cell.angle_gamma   90.00
#
_symmetry.space_group_name_H-M   'P 1'
#
loop_
_entity.id
_entity.type
_entity.pdbx_description
1 polymer ?
#
loop_
_entity_poly.entity_id
_entity_poly.type
_entity_poly.pdbx_seq_one_letter_code
_entity_poly.pdbx_strand_id
1 'polypeptide(L)'
;MGPDDELLGVVVHSGLVLGRSKDVVAALRRITAFPTGLALDTVVLARDIHAQAAGRRAHAATAHRRAVATAQRGDEAAAQHDSEAAAQREGTAAAERQHALQQARIERRYLPSFDEGDVLRLGVATPAAETRWLDAYGSTSSDTEVHYRLEAAFWLTPLPVDGLLTLVCAWPEIGLPETQTDIILADLAVRAAETFSLWDVAEDAEAKPHGL
;
A
#
# COMPACT_ATOMS: atom_id res chain seq x y z
N MET A 1 4.94 3.59 -2.91
CA MET A 1 5.90 3.01 -3.88
C MET A 1 5.60 1.52 -3.94
N GLY A 2 5.62 0.88 -5.10
CA GLY A 2 5.27 -0.53 -5.30
C GLY A 2 6.36 -1.25 -6.11
N PRO A 3 6.10 -2.50 -6.55
CA PRO A 3 6.98 -3.20 -7.48
C PRO A 3 7.09 -2.46 -8.81
N ASP A 4 8.14 -2.77 -9.55
CA ASP A 4 8.30 -2.31 -10.94
C ASP A 4 7.29 -3.04 -11.83
N ASP A 5 6.48 -2.30 -12.58
CA ASP A 5 5.41 -2.83 -13.44
C ASP A 5 5.96 -3.59 -14.66
N GLU A 6 7.24 -3.42 -14.99
CA GLU A 6 7.91 -4.10 -16.09
C GLU A 6 8.48 -5.47 -15.70
N LEU A 7 8.45 -5.81 -14.39
CA LEU A 7 9.00 -7.04 -13.86
C LEU A 7 7.91 -8.03 -13.44
N LEU A 8 8.09 -9.29 -13.79
CA LEU A 8 7.35 -10.42 -13.21
C LEU A 8 8.13 -11.01 -12.05
N GLY A 9 7.62 -10.77 -10.84
CA GLY A 9 8.20 -11.32 -9.62
C GLY A 9 7.92 -12.82 -9.47
N VAL A 10 8.69 -13.46 -8.60
CA VAL A 10 8.58 -14.88 -8.29
C VAL A 10 7.78 -15.09 -7.01
N VAL A 11 6.75 -15.94 -7.06
CA VAL A 11 5.98 -16.30 -5.84
C VAL A 11 6.85 -17.17 -4.93
N VAL A 12 7.11 -16.68 -3.72
CA VAL A 12 7.96 -17.35 -2.71
C VAL A 12 7.17 -17.93 -1.55
N HIS A 13 5.93 -17.50 -1.36
CA HIS A 13 5.03 -18.05 -0.34
C HIS A 13 3.57 -17.83 -0.73
N SER A 14 2.66 -18.71 -0.29
CA SER A 14 1.23 -18.59 -0.53
C SER A 14 0.39 -19.25 0.55
N GLY A 15 -0.80 -18.66 0.81
CA GLY A 15 -1.84 -19.27 1.64
C GLY A 15 -1.53 -19.33 3.14
N LEU A 16 -1.52 -18.20 3.84
CA LEU A 16 -1.28 -18.15 5.29
C LEU A 16 -2.34 -17.30 6.00
N VAL A 17 -2.94 -17.83 7.06
CA VAL A 17 -3.81 -17.05 7.94
C VAL A 17 -2.94 -16.21 8.86
N LEU A 18 -3.09 -14.88 8.76
CA LEU A 18 -2.38 -13.92 9.60
C LEU A 18 -3.06 -13.69 10.94
N GLY A 19 -4.39 -13.74 10.95
CA GLY A 19 -5.17 -13.55 12.17
C GLY A 19 -6.63 -13.93 11.94
N ARG A 20 -7.30 -14.32 13.03
CA ARG A 20 -8.72 -14.65 12.99
C ARG A 20 -9.42 -14.35 14.30
N SER A 21 -10.69 -13.98 14.19
CA SER A 21 -11.65 -13.99 15.28
C SER A 21 -12.90 -14.80 14.86
N LYS A 22 -13.99 -14.72 15.61
CA LYS A 22 -15.20 -15.46 15.31
C LYS A 22 -15.74 -15.19 13.90
N ASP A 23 -15.80 -13.90 13.51
CA ASP A 23 -16.47 -13.46 12.28
C ASP A 23 -15.52 -12.66 11.34
N VAL A 24 -14.22 -12.60 11.66
CA VAL A 24 -13.22 -11.91 10.85
C VAL A 24 -12.00 -12.81 10.66
N VAL A 25 -11.47 -12.84 9.44
CA VAL A 25 -10.20 -13.50 9.12
C VAL A 25 -9.38 -12.62 8.20
N ALA A 26 -8.10 -12.48 8.53
CA ALA A 26 -7.09 -11.90 7.65
C ALA A 26 -6.12 -13.00 7.19
N ALA A 27 -5.84 -13.03 5.92
CA ALA A 27 -4.92 -14.00 5.34
C ALA A 27 -3.99 -13.34 4.31
N LEU A 28 -2.78 -13.82 4.27
CA LEU A 28 -1.82 -13.58 3.21
C LEU A 28 -2.15 -14.55 2.05
N ARG A 29 -2.43 -14.02 0.89
CA ARG A 29 -2.69 -14.84 -0.31
C ARG A 29 -1.40 -15.33 -0.94
N ARG A 30 -0.43 -14.41 -1.07
CA ARG A 30 0.90 -14.73 -1.60
C ARG A 30 1.92 -13.67 -1.21
N ILE A 31 3.19 -14.06 -1.24
CA ILE A 31 4.35 -13.18 -1.26
C ILE A 31 5.04 -13.36 -2.61
N THR A 32 5.25 -12.28 -3.31
CA THR A 32 5.99 -12.23 -4.57
C THR A 32 7.29 -11.49 -4.36
N ALA A 33 8.42 -12.13 -4.66
CA ALA A 33 9.74 -11.55 -4.55
C ALA A 33 10.13 -10.81 -5.84
N PHE A 34 10.75 -9.65 -5.66
CA PHE A 34 11.38 -8.83 -6.69
C PHE A 34 12.78 -8.47 -6.25
N PRO A 35 13.69 -8.05 -7.12
CA PRO A 35 15.05 -7.67 -6.75
C PRO A 35 15.13 -6.60 -5.65
N THR A 36 14.14 -5.71 -5.58
CA THR A 36 14.11 -4.56 -4.69
C THR A 36 13.22 -4.72 -3.46
N GLY A 37 12.42 -5.80 -3.36
CA GLY A 37 11.49 -5.98 -2.25
C GLY A 37 10.49 -7.12 -2.43
N LEU A 38 9.48 -7.15 -1.56
CA LEU A 38 8.41 -8.14 -1.56
C LEU A 38 7.05 -7.46 -1.75
N ALA A 39 6.25 -7.98 -2.66
CA ALA A 39 4.82 -7.68 -2.73
C ALA A 39 4.05 -8.68 -1.87
N LEU A 40 3.24 -8.16 -0.95
CA LEU A 40 2.43 -8.91 0.02
C LEU A 40 0.95 -8.73 -0.32
N ASP A 41 0.34 -9.73 -0.93
CA ASP A 41 -1.09 -9.70 -1.27
C ASP A 41 -1.90 -10.30 -0.12
N THR A 42 -2.80 -9.53 0.45
CA THR A 42 -3.63 -9.92 1.58
C THR A 42 -5.11 -9.93 1.23
N VAL A 43 -5.89 -10.64 2.02
CA VAL A 43 -7.35 -10.61 2.00
C VAL A 43 -7.89 -10.59 3.42
N VAL A 44 -8.87 -9.73 3.67
CA VAL A 44 -9.69 -9.75 4.89
C VAL A 44 -11.12 -10.09 4.50
N LEU A 45 -11.69 -11.02 5.25
CA LEU A 45 -13.10 -11.37 5.16
C LEU A 45 -13.74 -11.09 6.51
N ALA A 46 -14.88 -10.38 6.51
CA ALA A 46 -15.69 -10.18 7.71
C ALA A 46 -17.15 -10.52 7.43
N ARG A 47 -17.89 -10.91 8.48
CA ARG A 47 -19.29 -11.32 8.41
C ARG A 47 -20.14 -10.51 9.37
N ASP A 48 -21.44 -10.46 9.11
CA ASP A 48 -22.49 -9.88 9.96
C ASP A 48 -22.15 -8.44 10.40
N ILE A 49 -22.22 -8.16 11.69
CA ILE A 49 -21.98 -6.81 12.24
C ILE A 49 -20.56 -6.30 11.94
N HIS A 50 -19.60 -7.20 11.85
CA HIS A 50 -18.21 -6.86 11.51
C HIS A 50 -18.06 -6.47 10.03
N ALA A 51 -18.84 -7.10 9.13
CA ALA A 51 -18.93 -6.72 7.74
C ALA A 51 -19.47 -5.29 7.58
N GLN A 52 -20.56 -4.97 8.28
CA GLN A 52 -21.14 -3.63 8.28
C GLN A 52 -20.19 -2.58 8.86
N ALA A 53 -19.45 -2.92 9.94
CA ALA A 53 -18.46 -2.02 10.53
C ALA A 53 -17.31 -1.77 9.54
N ALA A 54 -16.79 -2.79 8.89
CA ALA A 54 -15.73 -2.70 7.89
C ALA A 54 -16.17 -1.88 6.67
N GLY A 55 -17.37 -2.13 6.13
CA GLY A 55 -17.93 -1.38 5.00
C GLY A 55 -18.08 0.10 5.31
N ARG A 56 -18.67 0.46 6.46
CA ARG A 56 -18.78 1.88 6.88
C ARG A 56 -17.43 2.56 6.97
N ARG A 57 -16.40 1.91 7.53
CA ARG A 57 -15.06 2.46 7.65
C ARG A 57 -14.38 2.62 6.30
N ALA A 58 -14.49 1.63 5.42
CA ALA A 58 -13.97 1.70 4.06
C ALA A 58 -14.59 2.86 3.26
N HIS A 59 -15.89 3.06 3.40
CA HIS A 59 -16.59 4.19 2.77
C HIS A 59 -16.13 5.53 3.35
N ALA A 60 -16.01 5.65 4.68
CA ALA A 60 -15.51 6.85 5.33
C ALA A 60 -14.08 7.19 4.90
N ALA A 61 -13.19 6.18 4.89
CA ALA A 61 -11.81 6.32 4.43
C ALA A 61 -11.72 6.75 2.96
N THR A 62 -12.59 6.21 2.11
CA THR A 62 -12.66 6.59 0.69
C THR A 62 -13.19 8.01 0.51
N ALA A 63 -14.23 8.38 1.24
CA ALA A 63 -14.80 9.73 1.19
C ALA A 63 -13.77 10.77 1.65
N HIS A 64 -13.03 10.47 2.72
CA HIS A 64 -11.97 11.34 3.22
C HIS A 64 -10.84 11.51 2.19
N ARG A 65 -10.30 10.42 1.61
CA ARG A 65 -9.27 10.49 0.56
C ARG A 65 -9.72 11.34 -0.63
N ARG A 66 -10.99 11.22 -1.04
CA ARG A 66 -11.56 12.05 -2.11
C ARG A 66 -11.63 13.52 -1.72
N ALA A 67 -12.02 13.82 -0.48
CA ALA A 67 -12.08 15.20 0.02
C ALA A 67 -10.70 15.85 0.04
N VAL A 68 -9.68 15.13 0.55
CA VAL A 68 -8.28 15.59 0.55
C VAL A 68 -7.77 15.82 -0.87
N ALA A 69 -7.98 14.87 -1.78
CA ALA A 69 -7.55 15.01 -3.19
C ALA A 69 -8.28 16.15 -3.93
N THR A 70 -9.51 16.49 -3.51
CA THR A 70 -10.25 17.62 -4.08
C THR A 70 -9.72 18.95 -3.53
N ALA A 71 -9.43 19.01 -2.22
CA ALA A 71 -8.82 20.18 -1.61
C ALA A 71 -7.45 20.49 -2.23
N GLN A 72 -6.58 19.48 -2.36
CA GLN A 72 -5.27 19.65 -3.00
C GLN A 72 -5.36 20.19 -4.43
N ARG A 73 -6.29 19.66 -5.25
CA ARG A 73 -6.52 20.19 -6.63
C ARG A 73 -7.05 21.61 -6.64
N GLY A 74 -7.87 21.97 -5.64
CA GLY A 74 -8.36 23.34 -5.48
C GLY A 74 -7.22 24.31 -5.17
N ASP A 75 -6.32 23.91 -4.26
CA ASP A 75 -5.15 24.71 -3.86
C ASP A 75 -4.13 24.84 -5.00
N GLU A 76 -3.89 23.77 -5.78
CA GLU A 76 -3.03 23.80 -6.96
C GLU A 76 -3.60 24.74 -8.05
N ALA A 77 -4.92 24.70 -8.30
CA ALA A 77 -5.58 25.60 -9.23
C ALA A 77 -5.53 27.06 -8.78
N ALA A 78 -5.69 27.32 -7.48
CA ALA A 78 -5.55 28.65 -6.90
C ALA A 78 -4.11 29.16 -7.03
N ALA A 79 -3.13 28.31 -6.73
CA ALA A 79 -1.70 28.66 -6.85
C ALA A 79 -1.29 28.93 -8.31
N GLN A 80 -1.86 28.19 -9.29
CA GLN A 80 -1.64 28.46 -10.70
C GLN A 80 -2.24 29.81 -11.13
N HIS A 81 -3.47 30.12 -10.67
CA HIS A 81 -4.13 31.38 -10.97
C HIS A 81 -3.40 32.58 -10.36
N ASP A 82 -2.90 32.43 -9.12
CA ASP A 82 -2.10 33.44 -8.45
C ASP A 82 -0.73 33.61 -9.12
N SER A 83 -0.12 32.54 -9.63
CA SER A 83 1.16 32.57 -10.38
C SER A 83 1.00 33.27 -11.73
N GLU A 84 -0.11 33.03 -12.44
CA GLU A 84 -0.41 33.74 -13.70
C GLU A 84 -0.69 35.23 -13.44
N ALA A 85 -1.39 35.56 -12.35
CA ALA A 85 -1.65 36.94 -11.94
C ALA A 85 -0.38 37.67 -11.45
N ALA A 86 0.55 36.93 -10.82
CA ALA A 86 1.85 37.45 -10.37
C ALA A 86 2.83 37.67 -11.53
N ALA A 87 2.84 36.78 -12.53
CA ALA A 87 3.63 36.93 -13.76
C ALA A 87 3.26 38.22 -14.54
N GLN A 88 2.03 38.70 -14.36
CA GLN A 88 1.59 40.00 -14.92
C GLN A 88 1.99 41.21 -14.08
N ARG A 89 2.49 41.02 -12.85
CA ARG A 89 2.94 42.09 -11.94
C ARG A 89 4.41 41.85 -11.60
N GLU A 90 5.31 42.36 -12.41
CA GLU A 90 6.76 42.30 -12.17
C GLU A 90 7.13 42.80 -10.77
N GLY A 91 7.71 41.91 -9.98
CA GLY A 91 8.54 42.21 -8.83
C GLY A 91 8.09 41.65 -7.51
N THR A 92 8.37 40.37 -7.17
CA THR A 92 8.58 39.94 -5.76
C THR A 92 8.87 38.44 -5.63
N ALA A 93 9.94 37.95 -6.21
CA ALA A 93 10.40 36.55 -6.07
C ALA A 93 10.75 36.14 -4.61
N ALA A 94 10.91 37.09 -3.71
CA ALA A 94 11.21 36.82 -2.29
C ALA A 94 9.92 36.59 -1.45
N ALA A 95 8.82 37.28 -1.75
CA ALA A 95 7.54 37.13 -1.05
C ALA A 95 6.88 35.79 -1.41
N GLU A 96 7.03 35.32 -2.65
CA GLU A 96 6.50 34.04 -3.13
C GLU A 96 7.12 32.84 -2.41
N ARG A 97 8.44 32.86 -2.17
CA ARG A 97 9.12 31.78 -1.42
C ARG A 97 8.66 31.72 0.04
N GLN A 98 8.42 32.86 0.68
CA GLN A 98 7.92 32.91 2.04
C GLN A 98 6.48 32.42 2.14
N HIS A 99 5.63 32.77 1.18
CA HIS A 99 4.23 32.31 1.11
C HIS A 99 4.14 30.80 0.86
N ALA A 100 4.92 30.24 -0.07
CA ALA A 100 4.99 28.80 -0.34
C ALA A 100 5.48 28.00 0.88
N LEU A 101 6.47 28.51 1.62
CA LEU A 101 6.95 27.87 2.85
C LEU A 101 5.90 27.95 3.99
N GLN A 102 5.12 29.00 4.03
CA GLN A 102 4.07 29.18 5.02
C GLN A 102 2.86 28.30 4.71
N GLN A 103 2.46 28.15 3.44
CA GLN A 103 1.44 27.22 3.00
C GLN A 103 1.84 25.77 3.27
N ALA A 104 3.03 25.32 2.89
CA ALA A 104 3.53 23.98 3.21
C ALA A 104 3.55 23.66 4.71
N ARG A 105 3.68 24.68 5.55
CA ARG A 105 3.63 24.55 7.02
C ARG A 105 2.21 24.45 7.55
N ILE A 106 1.24 25.10 6.89
CA ILE A 106 -0.19 25.03 7.20
C ILE A 106 -0.75 23.67 6.75
N GLU A 107 -0.40 23.18 5.56
CA GLU A 107 -0.83 21.89 5.03
C GLU A 107 -0.43 20.72 5.92
N ARG A 108 0.80 20.71 6.48
CA ARG A 108 1.23 19.70 7.46
C ARG A 108 0.42 19.73 8.77
N ARG A 109 -0.24 20.84 9.10
CA ARG A 109 -0.95 21.03 10.36
C ARG A 109 -2.44 20.66 10.27
N TYR A 110 -2.98 20.56 9.06
CA TYR A 110 -4.40 20.30 8.79
C TYR A 110 -4.70 18.97 8.08
N LEU A 111 -3.69 18.14 7.83
CA LEU A 111 -3.98 16.75 7.50
C LEU A 111 -4.53 16.11 8.79
N PRO A 112 -5.85 15.82 8.85
CA PRO A 112 -6.35 15.02 9.96
C PRO A 112 -5.58 13.70 9.88
N SER A 113 -4.86 13.39 10.95
CA SER A 113 -4.32 12.06 11.14
C SER A 113 -5.51 11.12 11.01
N PHE A 114 -5.54 10.28 9.96
CA PHE A 114 -6.37 9.09 9.99
C PHE A 114 -6.02 8.41 11.30
N ASP A 115 -7.04 8.15 12.12
CA ASP A 115 -6.85 7.24 13.22
C ASP A 115 -6.33 5.94 12.60
N GLU A 116 -5.10 5.56 12.96
CA GLU A 116 -4.39 4.41 12.37
C GLU A 116 -5.20 3.11 12.48
N GLY A 117 -6.31 3.12 13.21
CA GLY A 117 -7.25 2.03 13.43
C GLY A 117 -8.33 1.81 12.37
N ASP A 118 -8.56 2.75 11.47
CA ASP A 118 -9.73 2.69 10.55
C ASP A 118 -9.58 1.69 9.39
N VAL A 119 -8.42 1.11 9.19
CA VAL A 119 -8.12 0.19 8.09
C VAL A 119 -7.27 -1.01 8.55
N LEU A 120 -7.20 -2.03 7.71
CA LEU A 120 -6.26 -3.13 7.90
C LEU A 120 -4.84 -2.56 8.02
N ARG A 121 -4.17 -2.88 9.12
CA ARG A 121 -2.76 -2.59 9.34
C ARG A 121 -1.96 -3.87 9.13
N LEU A 122 -0.98 -3.79 8.26
CA LEU A 122 0.04 -4.83 8.09
C LEU A 122 1.41 -4.22 8.37
N GLY A 123 2.18 -4.87 9.18
CA GLY A 123 3.53 -4.43 9.55
C GLY A 123 4.51 -5.58 9.60
N VAL A 124 5.77 -5.22 9.78
CA VAL A 124 6.88 -6.15 9.97
C VAL A 124 7.53 -5.84 11.30
N ALA A 125 7.65 -6.85 12.16
CA ALA A 125 8.41 -6.72 13.39
C ALA A 125 9.91 -6.60 13.07
N THR A 126 10.56 -5.64 13.70
CA THR A 126 12.00 -5.43 13.59
C THR A 126 12.73 -6.15 14.74
N PRO A 127 14.05 -6.41 14.63
CA PRO A 127 14.83 -6.98 15.73
C PRO A 127 14.79 -6.17 17.04
N ALA A 128 14.46 -4.87 16.95
CA ALA A 128 14.28 -3.99 18.10
C ALA A 128 12.90 -4.14 18.77
N ALA A 129 12.10 -5.15 18.41
CA ALA A 129 10.71 -5.35 18.84
C ALA A 129 9.74 -4.21 18.50
N GLU A 130 10.10 -3.36 17.55
CA GLU A 130 9.24 -2.33 17.00
C GLU A 130 8.54 -2.85 15.74
N THR A 131 7.28 -2.46 15.54
CA THR A 131 6.55 -2.79 14.31
C THR A 131 6.69 -1.65 13.31
N ARG A 132 7.28 -1.93 12.15
CA ARG A 132 7.23 -1.04 10.99
C ARG A 132 5.97 -1.31 10.20
N TRP A 133 5.01 -0.40 10.28
CA TRP A 133 3.78 -0.48 9.50
C TRP A 133 4.04 -0.18 8.02
N LEU A 134 3.35 -0.91 7.15
CA LEU A 134 3.48 -0.81 5.70
C LEU A 134 2.30 -0.03 5.12
N ASP A 135 2.58 0.79 4.12
CA ASP A 135 1.54 1.44 3.33
C ASP A 135 1.04 0.51 2.22
N ALA A 136 -0.27 0.42 2.07
CA ALA A 136 -0.85 -0.29 0.94
C ALA A 136 -0.66 0.52 -0.34
N TYR A 137 -0.07 -0.10 -1.38
CA TYR A 137 0.04 0.51 -2.70
C TYR A 137 -1.18 0.23 -3.61
N GLY A 138 -2.03 -0.70 -3.22
CA GLY A 138 -3.29 -1.00 -3.90
C GLY A 138 -4.28 -1.67 -2.96
N SER A 139 -5.56 -1.35 -3.11
CA SER A 139 -6.62 -2.01 -2.37
C SER A 139 -7.94 -1.99 -3.14
N THR A 140 -8.70 -3.07 -2.99
CA THR A 140 -10.07 -3.21 -3.52
C THR A 140 -10.95 -3.80 -2.45
N SER A 141 -12.14 -3.25 -2.27
CA SER A 141 -13.12 -3.78 -1.33
C SER A 141 -14.47 -4.02 -2.00
N SER A 142 -15.17 -5.02 -1.52
CA SER A 142 -16.56 -5.31 -1.85
C SER A 142 -17.32 -5.62 -0.57
N ASP A 143 -18.54 -5.12 -0.48
CA ASP A 143 -19.40 -5.32 0.68
C ASP A 143 -20.82 -5.66 0.26
N THR A 144 -21.47 -6.42 1.14
CA THR A 144 -22.91 -6.68 1.19
C THR A 144 -23.36 -6.47 2.63
N GLU A 145 -24.66 -6.57 2.89
CA GLU A 145 -25.19 -6.42 4.26
C GLU A 145 -24.55 -7.38 5.28
N VAL A 146 -24.13 -8.57 4.83
CA VAL A 146 -23.65 -9.67 5.69
C VAL A 146 -22.22 -10.12 5.41
N HIS A 147 -21.59 -9.63 4.34
CA HIS A 147 -20.22 -9.98 3.99
C HIS A 147 -19.42 -8.76 3.54
N TYR A 148 -18.21 -8.68 4.01
CA TYR A 148 -17.22 -7.71 3.57
C TYR A 148 -15.93 -8.44 3.14
N ARG A 149 -15.33 -8.00 2.04
CA ARG A 149 -14.06 -8.47 1.54
C ARG A 149 -13.17 -7.28 1.20
N LEU A 150 -11.97 -7.27 1.73
CA LEU A 150 -10.89 -6.36 1.38
C LEU A 150 -9.74 -7.17 0.81
N GLU A 151 -9.25 -6.79 -0.36
CA GLU A 151 -7.96 -7.21 -0.89
C GLU A 151 -7.03 -6.02 -0.83
N ALA A 152 -5.84 -6.20 -0.26
CA ALA A 152 -4.86 -5.14 -0.15
C ALA A 152 -3.46 -5.67 -0.49
N ALA A 153 -2.70 -4.86 -1.20
CA ALA A 153 -1.33 -5.14 -1.59
C ALA A 153 -0.38 -4.17 -0.90
N PHE A 154 0.66 -4.71 -0.26
CA PHE A 154 1.66 -3.97 0.49
C PHE A 154 3.04 -4.20 -0.10
N TRP A 155 3.90 -3.19 0.00
CA TRP A 155 5.29 -3.28 -0.47
C TRP A 155 6.26 -3.24 0.70
N LEU A 156 7.09 -4.27 0.80
CA LEU A 156 8.15 -4.37 1.79
C LEU A 156 9.52 -4.22 1.11
N THR A 157 10.26 -3.20 1.51
CA THR A 157 11.64 -2.96 1.07
C THR A 157 12.49 -2.52 2.26
N PRO A 158 13.78 -2.89 2.35
CA PRO A 158 14.50 -3.85 1.50
C PRO A 158 14.08 -5.30 1.76
N LEU A 159 14.59 -6.22 0.95
CA LEU A 159 14.43 -7.67 1.18
C LEU A 159 15.00 -8.07 2.55
N PRO A 160 14.32 -8.96 3.32
CA PRO A 160 14.89 -9.56 4.52
C PRO A 160 16.17 -10.36 4.20
N VAL A 161 17.26 -10.03 4.87
CA VAL A 161 18.60 -10.60 4.56
C VAL A 161 18.69 -12.08 4.93
N ASP A 162 18.04 -12.47 6.04
CA ASP A 162 18.02 -13.82 6.57
C ASP A 162 16.83 -14.66 6.10
N GLY A 163 15.97 -14.08 5.26
CA GLY A 163 14.74 -14.72 4.81
C GLY A 163 13.68 -14.93 5.90
N LEU A 164 13.92 -14.44 7.12
CA LEU A 164 12.93 -14.47 8.20
C LEU A 164 12.05 -13.21 8.14
N LEU A 165 10.74 -13.39 8.14
CA LEU A 165 9.76 -12.31 8.09
C LEU A 165 8.71 -12.53 9.19
N THR A 166 8.68 -11.67 10.20
CA THR A 166 7.62 -11.65 11.21
C THR A 166 6.58 -10.60 10.82
N LEU A 167 5.43 -11.05 10.31
CA LEU A 167 4.30 -10.18 9.96
C LEU A 167 3.46 -9.88 11.18
N VAL A 168 3.07 -8.60 11.32
CA VAL A 168 2.11 -8.12 12.32
C VAL A 168 0.86 -7.67 11.59
N CYS A 169 -0.30 -8.19 11.97
CA CYS A 169 -1.58 -7.87 11.34
C CYS A 169 -2.58 -7.44 12.40
N ALA A 170 -3.30 -6.33 12.18
CA ALA A 170 -4.30 -5.84 13.10
C ALA A 170 -5.42 -5.06 12.39
N TRP A 171 -6.64 -5.21 12.89
CA TRP A 171 -7.79 -4.33 12.62
C TRP A 171 -8.77 -4.40 13.79
N PRO A 172 -8.40 -3.82 14.95
CA PRO A 172 -9.15 -3.96 16.20
C PRO A 172 -10.60 -3.51 16.08
N GLU A 173 -10.88 -2.48 15.30
CA GLU A 173 -12.19 -1.85 15.15
C GLU A 173 -13.25 -2.76 14.50
N ILE A 174 -12.81 -3.78 13.77
CA ILE A 174 -13.68 -4.82 13.24
C ILE A 174 -13.53 -6.16 13.98
N GLY A 175 -12.86 -6.15 15.13
CA GLY A 175 -12.68 -7.34 15.96
C GLY A 175 -11.54 -8.26 15.53
N LEU A 176 -10.57 -7.80 14.75
CA LEU A 176 -9.33 -8.50 14.44
C LEU A 176 -8.21 -7.97 15.35
N PRO A 177 -7.87 -8.66 16.47
CA PRO A 177 -6.80 -8.22 17.35
C PRO A 177 -5.45 -8.26 16.63
N GLU A 178 -4.46 -7.58 17.21
CA GLU A 178 -3.09 -7.69 16.73
C GLU A 178 -2.57 -9.12 16.88
N THR A 179 -2.01 -9.63 15.80
CA THR A 179 -1.43 -10.97 15.71
C THR A 179 -0.06 -10.90 15.05
N GLN A 180 0.84 -11.81 15.43
CA GLN A 180 2.16 -11.96 14.85
C GLN A 180 2.30 -13.35 14.23
N THR A 181 2.96 -13.41 13.07
CA THR A 181 3.15 -14.66 12.32
C THR A 181 4.54 -14.67 11.70
N ASP A 182 5.32 -15.68 12.04
CA ASP A 182 6.65 -15.88 11.48
C ASP A 182 6.58 -16.69 10.18
N ILE A 183 7.33 -16.24 9.18
CA ILE A 183 7.44 -16.86 7.86
C ILE A 183 8.93 -17.02 7.55
N ILE A 184 9.31 -18.21 7.11
CA ILE A 184 10.66 -18.48 6.60
C ILE A 184 10.56 -18.52 5.07
N LEU A 185 11.27 -17.60 4.42
CA LEU A 185 11.39 -17.51 2.97
C LEU A 185 12.74 -18.09 2.55
N ALA A 186 12.76 -19.39 2.28
CA ALA A 186 13.98 -20.07 1.86
C ALA A 186 14.51 -19.48 0.53
N ASP A 187 15.83 -19.36 0.44
CA ASP A 187 16.55 -18.92 -0.76
C ASP A 187 16.03 -17.60 -1.35
N LEU A 188 15.54 -16.70 -0.50
CA LEU A 188 14.86 -15.47 -0.94
C LEU A 188 15.67 -14.66 -1.95
N ALA A 189 16.97 -14.45 -1.69
CA ALA A 189 17.83 -13.67 -2.57
C ALA A 189 17.99 -14.32 -3.96
N VAL A 190 18.08 -15.65 -4.01
CA VAL A 190 18.16 -16.43 -5.26
C VAL A 190 16.84 -16.32 -6.02
N ARG A 191 15.71 -16.51 -5.31
CA ARG A 191 14.38 -16.43 -5.90
C ARG A 191 14.06 -15.02 -6.42
N ALA A 192 14.50 -13.98 -5.70
CA ALA A 192 14.33 -12.60 -6.15
C ALA A 192 15.13 -12.29 -7.42
N ALA A 193 16.28 -12.95 -7.64
CA ALA A 193 17.08 -12.82 -8.84
C ALA A 193 16.49 -13.56 -10.06
N GLU A 194 15.55 -14.50 -9.86
CA GLU A 194 14.82 -15.21 -10.92
C GLU A 194 13.67 -14.38 -11.54
N THR A 195 13.55 -13.11 -11.19
CA THR A 195 12.56 -12.18 -11.74
C THR A 195 12.79 -11.95 -13.22
N PHE A 196 11.71 -11.95 -14.00
CA PHE A 196 11.76 -11.78 -15.46
C PHE A 196 11.30 -10.37 -15.85
N SER A 197 12.03 -9.74 -16.79
CA SER A 197 11.51 -8.58 -17.51
C SER A 197 10.45 -9.01 -18.53
N LEU A 198 9.34 -8.30 -18.58
CA LEU A 198 8.29 -8.54 -19.58
C LEU A 198 8.78 -8.32 -21.01
N TRP A 199 9.79 -7.46 -21.18
CA TRP A 199 10.36 -7.15 -22.48
C TRP A 199 11.36 -8.21 -22.97
N ASP A 200 12.10 -8.86 -22.06
CA ASP A 200 13.10 -9.88 -22.43
C ASP A 200 12.44 -11.14 -23.02
N VAL A 201 11.19 -11.44 -22.63
CA VAL A 201 10.44 -12.59 -23.13
C VAL A 201 10.06 -12.43 -24.62
N ALA A 202 9.94 -11.19 -25.11
CA ALA A 202 9.57 -10.92 -26.50
C ALA A 202 10.73 -11.15 -27.49
N GLU A 203 11.97 -10.93 -27.10
CA GLU A 203 13.14 -11.10 -27.99
C GLU A 203 13.43 -12.57 -28.29
N ASP A 204 13.22 -13.48 -27.32
CA ASP A 204 13.42 -14.92 -27.52
C ASP A 204 12.33 -15.57 -28.41
N ALA A 205 11.16 -14.98 -28.52
CA ALA A 205 10.07 -15.49 -29.33
C ALA A 205 10.24 -15.20 -30.84
N GLU A 206 10.94 -14.13 -31.21
CA GLU A 206 11.22 -13.78 -32.60
C GLU A 206 12.43 -14.55 -33.19
N ALA A 207 13.28 -15.15 -32.35
CA ALA A 207 14.52 -15.79 -32.76
C ALA A 207 14.38 -17.23 -33.32
N LYS A 208 13.17 -17.81 -33.41
CA LYS A 208 12.94 -19.09 -34.08
C LYS A 208 12.48 -18.88 -35.52
N PRO A 209 13.38 -18.89 -36.52
CA PRO A 209 12.95 -19.00 -37.91
C PRO A 209 12.30 -20.37 -38.08
N HIS A 210 11.05 -20.42 -38.54
CA HIS A 210 10.43 -21.61 -39.04
C HIS A 210 11.25 -22.08 -40.26
N GLY A 211 12.21 -22.97 -40.00
CA GLY A 211 12.85 -23.74 -41.06
C GLY A 211 11.87 -24.76 -41.65
N LEU A 212 11.55 -24.58 -42.87
CA LEU A 212 10.89 -25.53 -43.78
C LEU A 212 11.76 -26.77 -43.97
#